data_bb08d29e58c0345e723f435658cba1b8
#
_entry.id   bb08d29e58c0345e723f435658cba1b8
#
_cell.length_a   1.000
_cell.length_b   1.000
_cell.length_c   1.000
_cell.angle_alpha   90.00
_cell.angle_beta   90.00
_cell.angle_gamma   90.00
#
_symmetry.space_group_name_H-M   'P 1'
#
loop_
_entity.id
_entity.type
_entity.pdbx_description
1 polymer ?
#
loop_
_entity_poly.entity_id
_entity_poly.type
_entity_poly.pdbx_seq_one_letter_code
_entity_poly.pdbx_strand_id
1 'polypeptide(L)'
;RPLLLAFAQALGTFVYLILPKHRNEVIRNLTTAFGKEKSSAGISQLAQGVFQNLAQTGFEVLQFPKWKKYPLEEIIEFGNAADRYGTLLAEGKGLITITSHIGNWELLGGIPSMKGFKSKAIARRLRYPRFQSWVESLRHSIGVELIYRDDSPKKIFQCLKSGEALGLLPDQDIAGLKGVFVDFFGKPAHTSIAPVKLSLTTGAPIACVFLVRLPKNKYKIIFKDVIRPIIENSEAEALQKYTALWMRDIEDVIRQIGRASCRERV
;
A
#
# COMPACT_ATOMS: atom_id res chain seq x y z
N ARG A 1 2.78 12.94 19.95
CA ARG A 1 2.55 12.61 18.54
C ARG A 1 2.07 13.82 17.73
N PRO A 2 1.08 14.65 18.15
CA PRO A 2 0.60 15.77 17.32
C PRO A 2 1.70 16.75 16.90
N LEU A 3 2.52 17.21 17.83
CA LEU A 3 3.63 18.14 17.55
C LEU A 3 4.63 17.56 16.54
N LEU A 4 4.97 16.27 16.67
CA LEU A 4 5.88 15.60 15.74
C LEU A 4 5.29 15.54 14.33
N LEU A 5 4.00 15.26 14.21
CA LEU A 5 3.34 15.23 12.90
C LEU A 5 3.18 16.61 12.27
N ALA A 6 2.99 17.66 13.10
CA ALA A 6 3.02 19.04 12.61
C ALA A 6 4.42 19.42 12.10
N PHE A 7 5.47 19.05 12.83
CA PHE A 7 6.86 19.23 12.39
C PHE A 7 7.13 18.47 11.08
N ALA A 8 6.73 17.21 11.00
CA ALA A 8 6.88 16.40 9.78
C ALA A 8 6.15 17.02 8.58
N GLN A 9 4.97 17.59 8.81
CA GLN A 9 4.20 18.29 7.78
C GLN A 9 4.93 19.55 7.30
N ALA A 10 5.47 20.35 8.22
CA ALA A 10 6.28 21.53 7.88
C ALA A 10 7.54 21.14 7.10
N LEU A 11 8.22 20.07 7.53
CA LEU A 11 9.38 19.52 6.80
C LEU A 11 9.00 19.04 5.40
N GLY A 12 7.86 18.34 5.25
CA GLY A 12 7.36 17.92 3.93
C GLY A 12 7.10 19.11 3.01
N THR A 13 6.54 20.21 3.53
CA THR A 13 6.37 21.46 2.79
C THR A 13 7.71 22.07 2.39
N PHE A 14 8.67 22.11 3.30
CA PHE A 14 10.01 22.59 3.01
C PHE A 14 10.70 21.77 1.90
N VAL A 15 10.62 20.43 1.99
CA VAL A 15 11.18 19.53 0.95
C VAL A 15 10.50 19.75 -0.40
N TYR A 16 9.19 19.96 -0.43
CA TYR A 16 8.45 20.33 -1.65
C TYR A 16 8.99 21.60 -2.31
N LEU A 17 9.40 22.59 -1.51
CA LEU A 17 9.93 23.85 -2.04
C LEU A 17 11.35 23.71 -2.59
N ILE A 18 12.22 22.95 -1.92
CA ILE A 18 13.65 22.85 -2.25
C ILE A 18 14.01 21.75 -3.25
N LEU A 19 13.10 20.80 -3.55
CA LEU A 19 13.35 19.71 -4.50
C LEU A 19 12.52 19.86 -5.80
N PRO A 20 12.85 20.82 -6.68
CA PRO A 20 12.04 21.13 -7.87
C PRO A 20 11.89 19.94 -8.83
N LYS A 21 12.91 19.10 -8.98
CA LYS A 21 12.85 17.91 -9.84
C LYS A 21 11.74 16.97 -9.41
N HIS A 22 11.72 16.56 -8.15
CA HIS A 22 10.71 15.64 -7.62
C HIS A 22 9.33 16.30 -7.55
N ARG A 23 9.26 17.59 -7.19
CA ARG A 23 8.02 18.36 -7.22
C ARG A 23 7.37 18.35 -8.61
N ASN A 24 8.16 18.64 -9.66
CA ASN A 24 7.65 18.71 -11.03
C ASN A 24 7.19 17.33 -11.53
N GLU A 25 7.87 16.25 -11.11
CA GLU A 25 7.44 14.88 -11.38
C GLU A 25 6.09 14.55 -10.76
N VAL A 26 5.90 14.86 -9.47
CA VAL A 26 4.62 14.67 -8.77
C VAL A 26 3.52 15.54 -9.41
N ILE A 27 3.81 16.80 -9.76
CA ILE A 27 2.85 17.69 -10.43
C ILE A 27 2.46 17.09 -11.78
N ARG A 28 3.41 16.63 -12.60
CA ARG A 28 3.13 16.00 -13.90
C ARG A 28 2.20 14.79 -13.75
N ASN A 29 2.49 13.90 -12.80
CA ASN A 29 1.69 12.70 -12.56
C ASN A 29 0.28 13.07 -12.08
N LEU A 30 0.15 14.01 -11.15
CA LEU A 30 -1.14 14.50 -10.70
C LEU A 30 -1.92 15.23 -11.81
N THR A 31 -1.24 15.96 -12.69
CA THR A 31 -1.86 16.60 -13.85
C THR A 31 -2.41 15.56 -14.82
N THR A 32 -1.68 14.46 -15.04
CA THR A 32 -2.19 13.37 -15.86
C THR A 32 -3.44 12.73 -15.26
N ALA A 33 -3.45 12.51 -13.94
CA ALA A 33 -4.57 11.87 -13.23
C ALA A 33 -5.78 12.81 -13.07
N PHE A 34 -5.55 14.09 -12.76
CA PHE A 34 -6.59 15.01 -12.30
C PHE A 34 -6.67 16.32 -13.09
N GLY A 35 -5.85 16.51 -14.12
CA GLY A 35 -5.78 17.79 -14.86
C GLY A 35 -7.08 18.20 -15.56
N LYS A 36 -7.99 17.24 -15.82
CA LYS A 36 -9.34 17.53 -16.33
C LYS A 36 -10.34 17.93 -15.23
N GLU A 37 -10.02 17.64 -13.97
CA GLU A 37 -10.93 17.79 -12.83
C GLU A 37 -10.48 18.92 -11.88
N LYS A 38 -9.21 19.30 -11.91
CA LYS A 38 -8.61 20.24 -10.95
C LYS A 38 -7.80 21.34 -11.65
N SER A 39 -7.85 22.53 -11.08
CA SER A 39 -7.00 23.65 -11.52
C SER A 39 -5.53 23.42 -11.18
N SER A 40 -4.63 24.16 -11.84
CA SER A 40 -3.18 24.11 -11.55
C SER A 40 -2.86 24.39 -10.07
N ALA A 41 -3.61 25.29 -9.42
CA ALA A 41 -3.48 25.56 -7.98
C ALA A 41 -3.89 24.32 -7.15
N GLY A 42 -4.99 23.66 -7.51
CA GLY A 42 -5.43 22.41 -6.87
C GLY A 42 -4.43 21.28 -7.03
N ILE A 43 -3.82 21.12 -8.22
CA ILE A 43 -2.74 20.14 -8.46
C ILE A 43 -1.52 20.45 -7.60
N SER A 44 -1.10 21.71 -7.49
CA SER A 44 0.03 22.12 -6.65
C SER A 44 -0.22 21.85 -5.16
N GLN A 45 -1.45 22.09 -4.69
CA GLN A 45 -1.85 21.77 -3.32
C GLN A 45 -1.81 20.25 -3.05
N LEU A 46 -2.30 19.43 -3.98
CA LEU A 46 -2.19 17.97 -3.88
C LEU A 46 -0.73 17.53 -3.85
N ALA A 47 0.11 18.08 -4.73
CA ALA A 47 1.53 17.77 -4.77
C ALA A 47 2.22 18.07 -3.44
N GLN A 48 1.97 19.23 -2.84
CA GLN A 48 2.46 19.56 -1.50
C GLN A 48 1.98 18.54 -0.46
N GLY A 49 0.70 18.14 -0.52
CA GLY A 49 0.12 17.11 0.35
C GLY A 49 0.81 15.74 0.25
N VAL A 50 1.31 15.37 -0.94
CA VAL A 50 2.11 14.15 -1.13
C VAL A 50 3.41 14.20 -0.30
N PHE A 51 4.16 15.29 -0.40
CA PHE A 51 5.41 15.46 0.37
C PHE A 51 5.16 15.49 1.88
N GLN A 52 4.08 16.17 2.30
CA GLN A 52 3.68 16.19 3.71
C GLN A 52 3.34 14.78 4.22
N ASN A 53 2.58 14.00 3.46
CA ASN A 53 2.20 12.63 3.84
C ASN A 53 3.43 11.72 3.91
N LEU A 54 4.36 11.83 2.97
CA LEU A 54 5.62 11.06 2.98
C LEU A 54 6.45 11.36 4.22
N ALA A 55 6.63 12.65 4.53
CA ALA A 55 7.36 13.06 5.74
C ALA A 55 6.69 12.54 7.02
N GLN A 56 5.36 12.70 7.14
CA GLN A 56 4.61 12.18 8.28
C GLN A 56 4.75 10.66 8.42
N THR A 57 4.65 9.90 7.32
CA THR A 57 4.83 8.45 7.33
C THR A 57 6.24 8.07 7.80
N GLY A 58 7.29 8.74 7.30
CA GLY A 58 8.65 8.50 7.75
C GLY A 58 8.83 8.75 9.25
N PHE A 59 8.30 9.86 9.78
CA PHE A 59 8.36 10.15 11.23
C PHE A 59 7.55 9.17 12.08
N GLU A 60 6.45 8.62 11.55
CA GLU A 60 5.67 7.59 12.26
C GLU A 60 6.39 6.24 12.29
N VAL A 61 7.13 5.89 11.23
CA VAL A 61 8.00 4.71 11.24
C VAL A 61 9.02 4.78 12.39
N LEU A 62 9.61 5.96 12.63
CA LEU A 62 10.53 6.17 13.78
C LEU A 62 9.86 5.95 15.14
N GLN A 63 8.54 6.07 15.21
CA GLN A 63 7.77 5.87 16.44
C GLN A 63 7.22 4.44 16.59
N PHE A 64 7.43 3.53 15.65
CA PHE A 64 6.90 2.17 15.69
C PHE A 64 7.13 1.43 17.01
N PRO A 65 8.28 1.54 17.69
CA PRO A 65 8.46 0.90 19.01
C PRO A 65 7.45 1.34 20.07
N LYS A 66 6.83 2.52 19.88
CA LYS A 66 5.82 3.06 20.80
C LYS A 66 4.39 2.65 20.43
N TRP A 67 4.15 2.18 19.21
CA TRP A 67 2.81 1.91 18.69
C TRP A 67 2.05 0.81 19.44
N LYS A 68 2.73 -0.19 19.97
CA LYS A 68 2.11 -1.21 20.83
C LYS A 68 1.45 -0.65 22.10
N LYS A 69 1.79 0.58 22.48
CA LYS A 69 1.24 1.27 23.67
C LYS A 69 0.03 2.16 23.32
N TYR A 70 -0.23 2.40 22.03
CA TYR A 70 -1.35 3.25 21.63
C TYR A 70 -2.63 2.41 21.50
N PRO A 71 -3.79 2.94 21.97
CA PRO A 71 -5.08 2.33 21.75
C PRO A 71 -5.44 2.47 20.27
N LEU A 72 -5.26 1.41 19.49
CA LEU A 72 -5.44 1.44 18.04
C LEU A 72 -6.86 1.87 17.66
N GLU A 73 -7.88 1.45 18.42
CA GLU A 73 -9.28 1.73 18.20
C GLU A 73 -9.63 3.22 18.36
N GLU A 74 -8.86 3.96 19.15
CA GLU A 74 -9.04 5.41 19.30
C GLU A 74 -8.40 6.20 18.16
N ILE A 75 -7.42 5.60 17.49
CA ILE A 75 -6.61 6.26 16.45
C ILE A 75 -7.07 5.83 15.05
N ILE A 76 -7.56 4.59 14.92
CA ILE A 76 -7.90 3.97 13.64
C ILE A 76 -9.38 3.61 13.62
N GLU A 77 -10.11 4.14 12.66
CA GLU A 77 -11.47 3.73 12.35
C GLU A 77 -11.42 2.43 11.55
N PHE A 78 -11.64 1.30 12.22
CA PHE A 78 -11.58 -0.03 11.60
C PHE A 78 -12.85 -0.37 10.80
N GLY A 79 -14.01 0.14 11.20
CA GLY A 79 -15.30 -0.37 10.70
C GLY A 79 -15.39 -1.89 10.92
N ASN A 80 -15.76 -2.63 9.88
CA ASN A 80 -15.79 -4.10 9.90
C ASN A 80 -14.51 -4.76 9.32
N ALA A 81 -13.44 -4.00 9.13
CA ALA A 81 -12.25 -4.50 8.43
C ALA A 81 -11.56 -5.66 9.18
N ALA A 82 -11.51 -5.59 10.52
CA ALA A 82 -10.88 -6.64 11.32
C ALA A 82 -11.67 -7.96 11.22
N ASP A 83 -13.00 -7.89 11.30
CA ASP A 83 -13.89 -9.07 11.20
C ASP A 83 -13.80 -9.70 9.79
N ARG A 84 -13.84 -8.86 8.73
CA ARG A 84 -13.67 -9.33 7.35
C ARG A 84 -12.31 -10.00 7.14
N TYR A 85 -11.26 -9.42 7.70
CA TYR A 85 -9.91 -9.98 7.63
C TYR A 85 -9.83 -11.35 8.33
N GLY A 86 -10.37 -11.44 9.54
CA GLY A 86 -10.45 -12.69 10.31
C GLY A 86 -11.27 -13.77 9.61
N THR A 87 -12.43 -13.41 9.05
CA THR A 87 -13.29 -14.34 8.28
C THR A 87 -12.55 -14.92 7.08
N LEU A 88 -11.82 -14.09 6.33
CA LEU A 88 -11.05 -14.55 5.17
C LEU A 88 -9.90 -15.48 5.56
N LEU A 89 -9.20 -15.20 6.65
CA LEU A 89 -8.14 -16.09 7.15
C LEU A 89 -8.70 -17.42 7.69
N ALA A 90 -9.90 -17.39 8.29
CA ALA A 90 -10.57 -18.60 8.78
C ALA A 90 -10.93 -19.60 7.67
N GLU A 91 -10.94 -19.17 6.38
CA GLU A 91 -11.08 -20.08 5.24
C GLU A 91 -9.87 -21.03 5.08
N GLY A 92 -8.75 -20.76 5.75
CA GLY A 92 -7.56 -21.61 5.73
C GLY A 92 -6.74 -21.58 4.42
N LYS A 93 -7.11 -20.72 3.48
CA LYS A 93 -6.43 -20.59 2.17
C LYS A 93 -5.32 -19.53 2.15
N GLY A 94 -5.09 -18.86 3.29
CA GLY A 94 -4.32 -17.63 3.36
C GLY A 94 -5.08 -16.44 2.75
N LEU A 95 -4.46 -15.27 2.77
CA LEU A 95 -5.05 -14.04 2.25
C LEU A 95 -3.98 -13.20 1.55
N ILE A 96 -4.22 -12.80 0.32
CA ILE A 96 -3.38 -11.82 -0.38
C ILE A 96 -3.97 -10.45 -0.12
N THR A 97 -3.21 -9.59 0.57
CA THR A 97 -3.61 -8.19 0.77
C THR A 97 -2.83 -7.29 -0.16
N ILE A 98 -3.56 -6.51 -0.97
CA ILE A 98 -2.99 -5.49 -1.83
C ILE A 98 -3.18 -4.14 -1.16
N THR A 99 -2.11 -3.38 -1.07
CA THR A 99 -2.15 -1.95 -0.75
C THR A 99 -1.29 -1.18 -1.74
N SER A 100 -1.20 0.12 -1.57
CA SER A 100 -0.37 1.00 -2.38
C SER A 100 0.31 2.04 -1.49
N HIS A 101 1.24 2.82 -2.07
CA HIS A 101 1.96 3.87 -1.34
C HIS A 101 1.07 5.08 -1.01
N ILE A 102 -0.12 4.80 -0.45
CA ILE A 102 -1.16 5.77 -0.07
C ILE A 102 -1.28 5.81 1.46
N GLY A 103 -1.57 6.99 2.00
CA GLY A 103 -1.80 7.15 3.45
C GLY A 103 -0.59 6.73 4.28
N ASN A 104 -0.76 5.78 5.21
CA ASN A 104 0.34 5.18 5.97
C ASN A 104 0.42 3.66 5.75
N TRP A 105 0.95 3.27 4.61
CA TRP A 105 1.14 1.85 4.23
C TRP A 105 2.13 1.11 5.15
N GLU A 106 3.09 1.82 5.75
CA GLU A 106 4.05 1.22 6.68
C GLU A 106 3.36 0.75 7.97
N LEU A 107 2.49 1.60 8.54
CA LEU A 107 1.70 1.23 9.71
C LEU A 107 0.69 0.14 9.37
N LEU A 108 0.06 0.21 8.18
CA LEU A 108 -0.89 -0.81 7.73
C LEU A 108 -0.27 -2.21 7.78
N GLY A 109 1.02 -2.33 7.39
CA GLY A 109 1.73 -3.61 7.42
C GLY A 109 1.80 -4.25 8.81
N GLY A 110 1.80 -3.45 9.89
CA GLY A 110 1.84 -3.95 11.27
C GLY A 110 0.47 -4.20 11.90
N ILE A 111 -0.59 -3.60 11.38
CA ILE A 111 -1.93 -3.70 11.97
C ILE A 111 -2.40 -5.15 12.12
N PRO A 112 -2.28 -6.06 11.13
CA PRO A 112 -2.68 -7.44 11.28
C PRO A 112 -2.01 -8.11 12.47
N SER A 113 -0.69 -7.99 12.61
CA SER A 113 0.05 -8.58 13.73
C SER A 113 -0.34 -7.96 15.07
N MET A 114 -0.56 -6.64 15.14
CA MET A 114 -1.04 -5.98 16.37
C MET A 114 -2.46 -6.41 16.75
N LYS A 115 -3.24 -6.93 15.80
CA LYS A 115 -4.56 -7.53 16.00
C LYS A 115 -4.52 -9.04 16.20
N GLY A 116 -3.36 -9.65 16.31
CA GLY A 116 -3.18 -11.08 16.56
C GLY A 116 -3.24 -11.97 15.32
N PHE A 117 -3.30 -11.41 14.12
CA PHE A 117 -3.27 -12.18 12.88
C PHE A 117 -1.84 -12.44 12.41
N LYS A 118 -1.58 -13.61 11.87
CA LYS A 118 -0.30 -13.94 11.23
C LYS A 118 -0.25 -13.33 9.83
N SER A 119 0.77 -12.51 9.60
CA SER A 119 0.94 -11.83 8.31
C SER A 119 2.41 -11.59 7.99
N LYS A 120 2.73 -11.61 6.70
CA LYS A 120 4.04 -11.23 6.17
C LYS A 120 3.86 -10.20 5.06
N ALA A 121 4.86 -9.35 4.85
CA ALA A 121 4.85 -8.36 3.77
C ALA A 121 6.02 -8.59 2.81
N ILE A 122 5.78 -8.44 1.50
CA ILE A 122 6.87 -8.48 0.52
C ILE A 122 7.57 -7.13 0.48
N ALA A 123 8.90 -7.17 0.62
CA ALA A 123 9.73 -5.97 0.57
C ALA A 123 10.92 -6.15 -0.39
N ARG A 124 11.50 -5.02 -0.80
CA ARG A 124 12.79 -4.98 -1.47
C ARG A 124 13.89 -4.71 -0.44
N ARG A 125 15.04 -5.35 -0.57
CA ARG A 125 16.22 -5.04 0.26
C ARG A 125 16.71 -3.63 -0.05
N LEU A 126 17.07 -2.89 1.00
CA LEU A 126 17.66 -1.58 0.86
C LEU A 126 19.16 -1.71 0.55
N ARG A 127 19.69 -0.71 -0.15
CA ARG A 127 21.08 -0.72 -0.63
C ARG A 127 22.12 -0.79 0.49
N TYR A 128 21.84 -0.17 1.64
CA TYR A 128 22.79 -0.03 2.75
C TYR A 128 22.43 -0.99 3.89
N PRO A 129 23.26 -2.00 4.22
CA PRO A 129 22.92 -3.04 5.20
C PRO A 129 22.57 -2.51 6.60
N ARG A 130 23.32 -1.53 7.11
CA ARG A 130 23.02 -0.93 8.42
C ARG A 130 21.66 -0.23 8.45
N PHE A 131 21.33 0.48 7.37
CA PHE A 131 20.03 1.15 7.26
C PHE A 131 18.91 0.10 7.08
N GLN A 132 19.16 -0.96 6.31
CA GLN A 132 18.27 -2.09 6.19
C GLN A 132 17.91 -2.67 7.57
N SER A 133 18.92 -3.09 8.35
CA SER A 133 18.71 -3.69 9.67
C SER A 133 17.98 -2.76 10.64
N TRP A 134 18.26 -1.47 10.57
CA TRP A 134 17.57 -0.48 11.39
C TRP A 134 16.09 -0.34 11.01
N VAL A 135 15.75 -0.22 9.72
CA VAL A 135 14.35 -0.17 9.26
C VAL A 135 13.61 -1.48 9.58
N GLU A 136 14.28 -2.63 9.41
CA GLU A 136 13.74 -3.93 9.80
C GLU A 136 13.38 -3.99 11.29
N SER A 137 14.27 -3.49 12.15
CA SER A 137 14.02 -3.47 13.59
C SER A 137 12.80 -2.62 13.95
N LEU A 138 12.61 -1.47 13.27
CA LEU A 138 11.44 -0.63 13.44
C LEU A 138 10.15 -1.35 13.00
N ARG A 139 10.14 -1.97 11.82
CA ARG A 139 9.00 -2.74 11.33
C ARG A 139 8.69 -3.95 12.22
N HIS A 140 9.72 -4.67 12.65
CA HIS A 140 9.56 -5.81 13.56
C HIS A 140 8.97 -5.39 14.92
N SER A 141 9.24 -4.18 15.40
CA SER A 141 8.68 -3.67 16.66
C SER A 141 7.15 -3.59 16.69
N ILE A 142 6.50 -3.50 15.54
CA ILE A 142 5.04 -3.55 15.37
C ILE A 142 4.56 -4.89 14.79
N GLY A 143 5.44 -5.90 14.72
CA GLY A 143 5.13 -7.26 14.32
C GLY A 143 5.13 -7.51 12.81
N VAL A 144 5.73 -6.62 12.00
CA VAL A 144 5.88 -6.84 10.55
C VAL A 144 6.96 -7.88 10.31
N GLU A 145 6.59 -9.01 9.73
CA GLU A 145 7.51 -10.01 9.18
C GLU A 145 7.67 -9.79 7.67
N LEU A 146 8.91 -9.90 7.18
CA LEU A 146 9.23 -9.63 5.79
C LEU A 146 9.64 -10.88 5.03
N ILE A 147 9.16 -11.00 3.78
CA ILE A 147 9.70 -11.86 2.75
C ILE A 147 10.33 -10.94 1.71
N TYR A 148 11.61 -11.14 1.40
CA TYR A 148 12.25 -10.32 0.40
C TYR A 148 11.99 -10.86 -1.00
N ARG A 149 11.92 -9.94 -1.98
CA ARG A 149 11.65 -10.26 -3.39
C ARG A 149 12.69 -11.18 -4.02
N ASP A 150 13.93 -11.14 -3.51
CA ASP A 150 15.07 -11.97 -3.87
C ASP A 150 15.16 -13.27 -3.04
N ASP A 151 14.26 -13.47 -2.09
CA ASP A 151 14.10 -14.73 -1.38
C ASP A 151 13.46 -15.80 -2.29
N SER A 152 13.57 -17.06 -1.90
CA SER A 152 12.95 -18.16 -2.62
C SER A 152 11.43 -18.00 -2.70
N PRO A 153 10.82 -18.15 -3.88
CA PRO A 153 9.37 -18.14 -4.05
C PRO A 153 8.64 -19.14 -3.13
N LYS A 154 9.31 -20.19 -2.67
CA LYS A 154 8.75 -21.15 -1.71
C LYS A 154 8.25 -20.49 -0.43
N LYS A 155 8.93 -19.43 0.05
CA LYS A 155 8.50 -18.69 1.25
C LYS A 155 7.13 -18.05 1.08
N ILE A 156 6.85 -17.52 -0.11
CA ILE A 156 5.56 -16.88 -0.47
C ILE A 156 4.45 -17.94 -0.45
N PHE A 157 4.67 -19.07 -1.14
CA PHE A 157 3.70 -20.16 -1.17
C PHE A 157 3.50 -20.78 0.21
N GLN A 158 4.55 -20.91 1.00
CA GLN A 158 4.46 -21.45 2.36
C GLN A 158 3.63 -20.54 3.27
N CYS A 159 3.81 -19.21 3.20
CA CYS A 159 3.01 -18.24 3.93
C CYS A 159 1.51 -18.45 3.65
N LEU A 160 1.09 -18.45 2.38
CA LEU A 160 -0.31 -18.65 2.02
C LEU A 160 -0.85 -20.02 2.39
N LYS A 161 -0.08 -21.10 2.15
CA LYS A 161 -0.47 -22.47 2.53
C LYS A 161 -0.62 -22.67 4.03
N SER A 162 0.09 -21.88 4.84
CA SER A 162 -0.04 -21.90 6.31
C SER A 162 -1.24 -21.08 6.80
N GLY A 163 -2.10 -20.58 5.90
CA GLY A 163 -3.27 -19.77 6.25
C GLY A 163 -2.92 -18.34 6.69
N GLU A 164 -1.69 -17.87 6.43
CA GLU A 164 -1.23 -16.54 6.81
C GLU A 164 -1.59 -15.50 5.74
N ALA A 165 -1.59 -14.22 6.10
CA ALA A 165 -1.75 -13.15 5.13
C ALA A 165 -0.42 -12.73 4.50
N LEU A 166 -0.46 -12.38 3.22
CA LEU A 166 0.65 -11.87 2.44
C LEU A 166 0.35 -10.47 1.92
N GLY A 167 1.04 -9.48 2.44
CA GLY A 167 0.93 -8.08 2.02
C GLY A 167 1.80 -7.76 0.81
N LEU A 168 1.20 -7.11 -0.19
CA LEU A 168 1.83 -6.69 -1.44
C LEU A 168 1.58 -5.21 -1.71
N LEU A 169 2.60 -4.52 -2.23
CA LEU A 169 2.50 -3.16 -2.78
C LEU A 169 2.86 -3.19 -4.27
N PRO A 170 1.94 -3.62 -5.15
CA PRO A 170 2.22 -3.82 -6.56
C PRO A 170 1.91 -2.58 -7.42
N ASP A 171 1.79 -1.41 -6.81
CA ASP A 171 1.42 -0.13 -7.44
C ASP A 171 2.58 0.57 -8.15
N GLN A 172 3.78 -0.02 -8.16
CA GLN A 172 4.93 0.49 -8.89
C GLN A 172 5.27 -0.44 -10.06
N ASP A 173 5.54 0.16 -11.23
CA ASP A 173 6.11 -0.59 -12.34
C ASP A 173 7.58 -0.90 -12.04
N ILE A 174 7.93 -2.17 -12.14
CA ILE A 174 9.26 -2.66 -11.83
C ILE A 174 9.77 -3.39 -13.04
N ALA A 175 10.87 -2.89 -13.60
CA ALA A 175 11.52 -3.50 -14.74
C ALA A 175 11.77 -5.00 -14.53
N GLY A 176 11.42 -5.81 -15.53
CA GLY A 176 11.59 -7.26 -15.52
C GLY A 176 10.49 -8.06 -14.82
N LEU A 177 9.49 -7.45 -14.20
CA LEU A 177 8.31 -8.16 -13.75
C LEU A 177 7.33 -8.39 -14.90
N LYS A 178 6.75 -9.60 -14.94
CA LYS A 178 5.64 -9.90 -15.84
C LYS A 178 4.41 -9.10 -15.43
N GLY A 179 3.78 -8.45 -16.39
CA GLY A 179 2.61 -7.62 -16.19
C GLY A 179 1.71 -7.57 -17.39
N VAL A 180 0.59 -6.90 -17.22
CA VAL A 180 -0.39 -6.58 -18.26
C VAL A 180 -0.65 -5.09 -18.25
N PHE A 181 -1.09 -4.54 -19.38
CA PHE A 181 -1.54 -3.15 -19.44
C PHE A 181 -2.99 -3.07 -19.01
N VAL A 182 -3.26 -2.27 -17.98
CA VAL A 182 -4.62 -1.96 -17.51
C VAL A 182 -4.85 -0.46 -17.50
N ASP A 183 -6.10 -0.06 -17.54
CA ASP A 183 -6.44 1.37 -17.40
C ASP A 183 -6.13 1.86 -15.99
N PHE A 184 -5.50 3.04 -15.90
CA PHE A 184 -5.27 3.77 -14.67
C PHE A 184 -5.35 5.27 -14.95
N PHE A 185 -6.39 5.90 -14.46
CA PHE A 185 -6.73 7.31 -14.76
C PHE A 185 -6.85 7.59 -16.27
N GLY A 186 -7.44 6.65 -17.03
CA GLY A 186 -7.61 6.79 -18.48
C GLY A 186 -6.34 6.61 -19.29
N LYS A 187 -5.29 6.02 -18.70
CA LYS A 187 -4.02 5.71 -19.37
C LYS A 187 -3.65 4.24 -19.19
N PRO A 188 -3.05 3.59 -20.19
CA PRO A 188 -2.55 2.24 -20.04
C PRO A 188 -1.33 2.23 -19.10
N ALA A 189 -1.44 1.49 -17.98
CA ALA A 189 -0.36 1.31 -17.01
C ALA A 189 0.08 -0.14 -16.99
N HIS A 190 1.38 -0.39 -17.19
CA HIS A 190 1.95 -1.73 -17.03
C HIS A 190 1.90 -2.14 -15.55
N THR A 191 1.21 -3.24 -15.28
CA THR A 191 0.82 -3.62 -13.92
C THR A 191 1.14 -5.09 -13.67
N SER A 192 1.78 -5.37 -12.53
CA SER A 192 2.20 -6.72 -12.17
C SER A 192 1.01 -7.69 -12.04
N ILE A 193 1.12 -8.86 -12.66
CA ILE A 193 0.15 -9.95 -12.54
C ILE A 193 0.37 -10.82 -11.30
N ALA A 194 1.42 -10.57 -10.53
CA ALA A 194 1.83 -11.45 -9.42
C ALA A 194 0.72 -11.72 -8.39
N PRO A 195 -0.08 -10.73 -7.93
CA PRO A 195 -1.17 -11.00 -6.99
C PRO A 195 -2.19 -11.99 -7.53
N VAL A 196 -2.61 -11.80 -8.80
CA VAL A 196 -3.62 -12.65 -9.45
C VAL A 196 -3.04 -14.05 -9.70
N LYS A 197 -1.80 -14.13 -10.19
CA LYS A 197 -1.13 -15.43 -10.43
C LYS A 197 -0.99 -16.23 -9.14
N LEU A 198 -0.62 -15.59 -8.04
CA LEU A 198 -0.54 -16.23 -6.72
C LEU A 198 -1.93 -16.74 -6.27
N SER A 199 -2.97 -15.92 -6.42
CA SER A 199 -4.34 -16.30 -6.08
C SER A 199 -4.82 -17.50 -6.90
N LEU A 200 -4.65 -17.48 -8.22
CA LEU A 200 -5.01 -18.60 -9.10
C LEU A 200 -4.26 -19.90 -8.74
N THR A 201 -3.01 -19.78 -8.27
CA THR A 201 -2.19 -20.95 -7.94
C THR A 201 -2.49 -21.51 -6.55
N THR A 202 -2.85 -20.66 -5.58
CA THR A 202 -3.02 -21.07 -4.17
C THR A 202 -4.48 -21.18 -3.73
N GLY A 203 -5.41 -20.57 -4.47
CA GLY A 203 -6.80 -20.40 -4.06
C GLY A 203 -7.01 -19.31 -3.00
N ALA A 204 -5.96 -18.59 -2.60
CA ALA A 204 -6.06 -17.49 -1.64
C ALA A 204 -6.85 -16.31 -2.23
N PRO A 205 -7.85 -15.77 -1.53
CA PRO A 205 -8.55 -14.57 -1.97
C PRO A 205 -7.63 -13.35 -1.94
N ILE A 206 -7.99 -12.32 -2.72
CA ILE A 206 -7.32 -11.02 -2.75
C ILE A 206 -8.23 -9.98 -2.10
N ALA A 207 -7.68 -9.17 -1.20
CA ALA A 207 -8.37 -8.00 -0.63
C ALA A 207 -7.50 -6.74 -0.79
N CYS A 208 -8.07 -5.68 -1.36
CA CYS A 208 -7.43 -4.37 -1.39
C CYS A 208 -7.74 -3.63 -0.08
N VAL A 209 -6.68 -3.27 0.66
CA VAL A 209 -6.80 -2.66 2.00
C VAL A 209 -5.89 -1.44 2.08
N PHE A 210 -6.42 -0.32 2.55
CA PHE A 210 -5.67 0.93 2.64
C PHE A 210 -5.86 1.59 4.00
N LEU A 211 -4.82 2.26 4.49
CA LEU A 211 -4.87 3.05 5.72
C LEU A 211 -4.75 4.54 5.37
N VAL A 212 -5.88 5.22 5.25
CA VAL A 212 -5.93 6.62 4.87
C VAL A 212 -5.90 7.53 6.08
N ARG A 213 -5.24 8.68 5.94
CA ARG A 213 -5.14 9.69 6.98
C ARG A 213 -6.42 10.50 7.07
N LEU A 214 -6.91 10.70 8.28
CA LEU A 214 -8.01 11.58 8.61
C LEU A 214 -7.50 12.84 9.35
N PRO A 215 -8.34 13.89 9.49
CA PRO A 215 -8.05 15.01 10.38
C PRO A 215 -7.75 14.55 11.82
N LYS A 216 -7.14 15.45 12.60
CA LYS A 216 -6.79 15.20 14.01
C LYS A 216 -5.86 13.99 14.22
N ASN A 217 -5.01 13.70 13.22
CA ASN A 217 -4.04 12.59 13.26
C ASN A 217 -4.65 11.20 13.46
N LYS A 218 -5.88 11.00 13.02
CA LYS A 218 -6.55 9.71 12.97
C LYS A 218 -6.36 9.04 11.62
N TYR A 219 -6.79 7.80 11.55
CA TYR A 219 -6.77 6.98 10.33
C TYR A 219 -8.10 6.29 10.12
N LYS A 220 -8.34 5.87 8.89
CA LYS A 220 -9.44 4.98 8.53
C LYS A 220 -8.93 3.85 7.67
N ILE A 221 -9.34 2.63 7.94
CA ILE A 221 -9.13 1.49 7.05
C ILE A 221 -10.23 1.51 5.98
N ILE A 222 -9.80 1.46 4.74
CA ILE A 222 -10.67 1.18 3.60
C ILE A 222 -10.40 -0.26 3.18
N PHE A 223 -11.40 -1.10 3.29
CA PHE A 223 -11.36 -2.50 2.89
C PHE A 223 -12.32 -2.69 1.72
N LYS A 224 -11.78 -2.90 0.51
CA LYS A 224 -12.56 -3.06 -0.72
C LYS A 224 -13.17 -4.47 -0.81
N ASP A 225 -13.93 -4.72 -1.86
CA ASP A 225 -14.53 -6.03 -2.09
C ASP A 225 -13.48 -7.10 -2.36
N VAL A 226 -13.78 -8.32 -1.93
CA VAL A 226 -12.87 -9.45 -2.06
C VAL A 226 -12.89 -9.96 -3.49
N ILE A 227 -11.70 -10.06 -4.09
CA ILE A 227 -11.50 -10.61 -5.42
C ILE A 227 -11.13 -12.10 -5.27
N ARG A 228 -11.85 -12.97 -5.99
CA ARG A 228 -11.60 -14.42 -6.05
C ARG A 228 -11.36 -14.82 -7.50
N PRO A 229 -10.11 -14.76 -7.97
CA PRO A 229 -9.78 -15.09 -9.35
C PRO A 229 -10.10 -16.54 -9.69
N ILE A 230 -10.75 -16.72 -10.83
CA ILE A 230 -11.02 -18.02 -11.45
C ILE A 230 -10.64 -17.95 -12.93
N ILE A 231 -10.30 -19.08 -13.52
CA ILE A 231 -10.08 -19.18 -14.97
C ILE A 231 -11.40 -19.59 -15.59
N GLU A 232 -12.03 -18.68 -16.35
CA GLU A 232 -13.27 -18.93 -17.08
C GLU A 232 -12.97 -19.45 -18.50
N ASN A 233 -12.21 -18.67 -19.30
CA ASN A 233 -11.85 -19.02 -20.68
C ASN A 233 -10.35 -19.32 -20.79
N SER A 234 -9.52 -18.39 -20.35
CA SER A 234 -8.06 -18.52 -20.37
C SER A 234 -7.39 -17.87 -19.16
N GLU A 235 -6.18 -18.34 -18.83
CA GLU A 235 -5.37 -17.72 -17.77
C GLU A 235 -5.03 -16.27 -18.13
N ALA A 236 -4.74 -15.97 -19.39
CA ALA A 236 -4.39 -14.63 -19.84
C ALA A 236 -5.55 -13.63 -19.60
N GLU A 237 -6.78 -14.02 -19.92
CA GLU A 237 -7.97 -13.20 -19.65
C GLU A 237 -8.21 -13.03 -18.15
N ALA A 238 -8.04 -14.08 -17.35
CA ALA A 238 -8.17 -13.98 -15.91
C ALA A 238 -7.13 -13.02 -15.32
N LEU A 239 -5.86 -13.11 -15.75
CA LEU A 239 -4.81 -12.20 -15.34
C LEU A 239 -5.14 -10.74 -15.70
N GLN A 240 -5.61 -10.48 -16.91
CA GLN A 240 -6.03 -9.16 -17.37
C GLN A 240 -7.21 -8.62 -16.55
N LYS A 241 -8.30 -9.40 -16.45
CA LYS A 241 -9.55 -9.06 -15.76
C LYS A 241 -9.31 -8.68 -14.29
N TYR A 242 -8.68 -9.58 -13.55
CA TYR A 242 -8.53 -9.39 -12.10
C TYR A 242 -7.41 -8.41 -11.74
N THR A 243 -6.41 -8.22 -12.60
CA THR A 243 -5.43 -7.15 -12.44
C THR A 243 -6.08 -5.78 -12.62
N ALA A 244 -6.98 -5.63 -13.61
CA ALA A 244 -7.74 -4.40 -13.80
C ALA A 244 -8.66 -4.10 -12.60
N LEU A 245 -9.26 -5.13 -11.97
CA LEU A 245 -10.14 -4.92 -10.81
C LEU A 245 -9.39 -4.33 -9.61
N TRP A 246 -8.29 -4.93 -9.17
CA TRP A 246 -7.58 -4.39 -8.01
C TRP A 246 -6.90 -3.05 -8.32
N MET A 247 -6.53 -2.79 -9.57
CA MET A 247 -6.00 -1.49 -9.96
C MET A 247 -7.07 -0.39 -9.92
N ARG A 248 -8.31 -0.71 -10.30
CA ARG A 248 -9.46 0.17 -10.13
C ARG A 248 -9.71 0.49 -8.66
N ASP A 249 -9.58 -0.50 -7.76
CA ASP A 249 -9.71 -0.25 -6.32
C ASP A 249 -8.68 0.76 -5.81
N ILE A 250 -7.44 0.70 -6.30
CA ILE A 250 -6.41 1.69 -5.98
C ILE A 250 -6.81 3.07 -6.53
N GLU A 251 -7.24 3.16 -7.79
CA GLU A 251 -7.67 4.42 -8.40
C GLU A 251 -8.83 5.05 -7.62
N ASP A 252 -9.85 4.27 -7.27
CA ASP A 252 -10.99 4.75 -6.48
C ASP A 252 -10.56 5.38 -5.16
N VAL A 253 -9.64 4.73 -4.44
CA VAL A 253 -9.14 5.26 -3.17
C VAL A 253 -8.31 6.52 -3.38
N ILE A 254 -7.49 6.58 -4.43
CA ILE A 254 -6.74 7.79 -4.79
C ILE A 254 -7.68 8.95 -5.10
N ARG A 255 -8.74 8.72 -5.87
CA ARG A 255 -9.77 9.72 -6.17
C ARG A 255 -10.46 10.20 -4.90
N GLN A 256 -10.82 9.29 -4.01
CA GLN A 256 -11.50 9.60 -2.74
C GLN A 256 -10.64 10.49 -1.84
N ILE A 257 -9.36 10.22 -1.69
CA ILE A 257 -8.49 10.99 -0.81
C ILE A 257 -7.81 12.18 -1.49
N GLY A 258 -7.76 12.20 -2.83
CA GLY A 258 -7.14 13.25 -3.62
C GLY A 258 -5.65 13.52 -3.31
N ARG A 259 -4.96 12.59 -2.66
CA ARG A 259 -3.58 12.71 -2.13
C ARG A 259 -2.83 11.40 -2.29
N ALA A 260 -2.57 10.96 -3.50
CA ALA A 260 -1.73 9.79 -3.68
C ALA A 260 -0.26 10.17 -3.74
N SER A 261 0.58 9.39 -3.07
CA SER A 261 2.01 9.37 -3.36
C SER A 261 2.24 8.47 -4.58
N CYS A 262 1.67 8.82 -5.73
CA CYS A 262 1.96 8.10 -6.96
C CYS A 262 3.39 8.41 -7.40
N ARG A 263 4.34 7.57 -7.05
CA ARG A 263 5.63 7.47 -7.73
C ARG A 263 5.47 6.56 -8.93
N GLU A 264 5.72 7.11 -10.12
CA GLU A 264 6.16 6.39 -11.33
C GLU A 264 5.14 5.58 -12.16
N ARG A 265 3.84 5.90 -12.16
CA ARG A 265 2.89 5.20 -13.03
C ARG A 265 1.98 6.11 -13.86
N VAL A 266 2.54 7.09 -14.55
CA VAL A 266 1.83 7.65 -15.73
C VAL A 266 2.84 8.10 -16.76
#